data_632383156dd9344e99a7feb46692f80f
#
_entry.id   632383156dd9344e99a7feb46692f80f
#
_cell.length_a   1.000
_cell.length_b   1.000
_cell.length_c   1.000
_cell.angle_alpha   90.00
_cell.angle_beta   90.00
_cell.angle_gamma   90.00
#
_symmetry.space_group_name_H-M   'P 1'
#
loop_
_entity.id
_entity.type
_entity.pdbx_description
1 polymer ?
#
loop_
_entity_poly.entity_id
_entity_poly.type
_entity_poly.pdbx_seq_one_letter_code
_entity_poly.pdbx_strand_id
1 'polypeptide(L)'
;SDPRTFLVGDAPSLLVSAGAALAAISQVGDLSMGQPLGHSIRVARLARQLAQASAGQGEHLAVAEHVALLRWSGCTANAEGFTHLLGNDVDGRRAMLDQTLGADDMRAVHKASSLAVMHCEVSEQVASTLGLGAQVEGALYRVFETYDGSGRPAGLVHGNIPEVVYQVVLAGDLEILSRTHGLDSALDWIGAQCNRRYPAALAKLLMQNAADWLAQLESAAQSAGWETPETSVPLSLVGDVIDLKLPWLAGHSRQVAHVAVEAARLW
;
A
#
# COMPACT_ATOMS: atom_id res chain seq x y z
N SER A 1 -11.29 -3.60 20.22
CA SER A 1 -11.05 -4.94 19.67
C SER A 1 -9.87 -4.88 18.73
N ASP A 2 -8.97 -5.87 18.81
CA ASP A 2 -7.77 -5.95 17.97
C ASP A 2 -8.18 -6.20 16.51
N PRO A 3 -7.84 -5.30 15.55
CA PRO A 3 -8.22 -5.47 14.14
C PRO A 3 -7.67 -6.77 13.52
N ARG A 4 -6.63 -7.37 14.09
CA ARG A 4 -6.03 -8.61 13.60
C ARG A 4 -6.93 -9.84 13.79
N THR A 5 -7.85 -9.81 14.75
CA THR A 5 -8.75 -10.94 15.03
C THR A 5 -9.86 -11.12 13.99
N PHE A 6 -10.09 -10.14 13.12
CA PHE A 6 -11.16 -10.18 12.10
C PHE A 6 -10.78 -10.95 10.83
N LEU A 7 -9.49 -11.21 10.61
CA LEU A 7 -9.02 -11.92 9.41
C LEU A 7 -9.05 -13.45 9.54
N VAL A 8 -9.57 -13.98 10.65
CA VAL A 8 -9.66 -15.43 10.92
C VAL A 8 -11.11 -15.82 11.18
N GLY A 9 -11.70 -16.60 10.29
CA GLY A 9 -13.08 -17.09 10.47
C GLY A 9 -13.36 -18.38 9.71
N ASP A 10 -14.05 -19.32 10.39
CA ASP A 10 -14.25 -20.72 10.03
C ASP A 10 -15.44 -21.03 9.09
N ALA A 11 -15.95 -20.05 8.32
CA ALA A 11 -17.02 -20.36 7.36
C ALA A 11 -16.45 -20.95 6.07
N PRO A 12 -17.10 -21.97 5.45
CA PRO A 12 -16.71 -22.45 4.14
C PRO A 12 -16.80 -21.29 3.14
N SER A 13 -15.66 -20.76 2.74
CA SER A 13 -15.58 -19.61 1.85
C SER A 13 -15.10 -20.08 0.48
N LEU A 14 -15.62 -19.44 -0.57
CA LEU A 14 -15.08 -19.57 -1.91
C LEU A 14 -13.60 -19.22 -1.88
N LEU A 15 -12.76 -20.12 -2.41
CA LEU A 15 -11.33 -19.87 -2.52
C LEU A 15 -11.02 -19.16 -3.84
N VAL A 16 -10.11 -18.22 -3.78
CA VAL A 16 -9.54 -17.52 -4.92
C VAL A 16 -8.03 -17.61 -4.88
N SER A 17 -7.35 -17.46 -6.02
CA SER A 17 -5.90 -17.41 -6.02
C SER A 17 -5.38 -16.23 -5.20
N ALA A 18 -4.22 -16.40 -4.55
CA ALA A 18 -3.57 -15.31 -3.83
C ALA A 18 -3.36 -14.07 -4.72
N GLY A 19 -3.04 -14.26 -6.01
CA GLY A 19 -2.91 -13.19 -6.98
C GLY A 19 -4.21 -12.41 -7.23
N ALA A 20 -5.34 -13.09 -7.31
CA ALA A 20 -6.64 -12.43 -7.47
C ALA A 20 -7.02 -11.62 -6.22
N ALA A 21 -6.78 -12.17 -5.03
CA ALA A 21 -7.00 -11.46 -3.77
C ALA A 21 -6.06 -10.25 -3.63
N LEU A 22 -4.78 -10.41 -3.96
CA LEU A 22 -3.79 -9.32 -3.98
C LEU A 22 -4.23 -8.17 -4.88
N ALA A 23 -4.66 -8.49 -6.12
CA ALA A 23 -5.17 -7.48 -7.06
C ALA A 23 -6.40 -6.74 -6.52
N ALA A 24 -7.36 -7.45 -5.93
CA ALA A 24 -8.55 -6.83 -5.34
C ALA A 24 -8.20 -5.93 -4.15
N ILE A 25 -7.36 -6.41 -3.23
CA ILE A 25 -6.94 -5.64 -2.05
C ILE A 25 -6.14 -4.39 -2.45
N SER A 26 -5.31 -4.47 -3.49
CA SER A 26 -4.58 -3.30 -3.98
C SER A 26 -5.52 -2.18 -4.43
N GLN A 27 -6.64 -2.52 -5.10
CA GLN A 27 -7.64 -1.53 -5.51
C GLN A 27 -8.42 -0.94 -4.32
N VAL A 28 -8.72 -1.76 -3.30
CA VAL A 28 -9.29 -1.26 -2.04
C VAL A 28 -8.35 -0.23 -1.40
N GLY A 29 -7.05 -0.49 -1.40
CA GLY A 29 -6.02 0.44 -0.93
C GLY A 29 -6.02 1.74 -1.73
N ASP A 30 -6.03 1.67 -3.06
CA ASP A 30 -6.06 2.85 -3.94
C ASP A 30 -7.25 3.75 -3.60
N LEU A 31 -8.46 3.18 -3.54
CA LEU A 31 -9.69 3.92 -3.20
C LEU A 31 -9.64 4.52 -1.79
N SER A 32 -9.11 3.77 -0.81
CA SER A 32 -8.98 4.24 0.57
C SER A 32 -8.04 5.43 0.72
N MET A 33 -7.11 5.59 -0.21
CA MET A 33 -6.15 6.70 -0.25
C MET A 33 -6.56 7.82 -1.22
N GLY A 34 -7.77 7.76 -1.79
CA GLY A 34 -8.25 8.74 -2.76
C GLY A 34 -7.46 8.73 -4.08
N GLN A 35 -6.82 7.61 -4.39
CA GLN A 35 -6.08 7.42 -5.64
C GLN A 35 -6.95 6.76 -6.71
N PRO A 36 -6.64 6.96 -7.99
CA PRO A 36 -7.34 6.27 -9.07
C PRO A 36 -7.08 4.77 -9.01
N LEU A 37 -8.04 3.96 -9.45
CA LEU A 37 -7.86 2.52 -9.60
C LEU A 37 -6.65 2.21 -10.47
N GLY A 38 -5.85 1.25 -10.03
CA GLY A 38 -4.61 0.86 -10.70
C GLY A 38 -3.39 1.69 -10.34
N HIS A 39 -3.51 2.68 -9.43
CA HIS A 39 -2.36 3.41 -8.90
C HIS A 39 -1.31 2.47 -8.31
N SER A 40 -1.70 1.55 -7.42
CA SER A 40 -0.76 0.58 -6.82
C SER A 40 -0.10 -0.32 -7.85
N ILE A 41 -0.79 -0.65 -8.95
CA ILE A 41 -0.22 -1.40 -10.09
C ILE A 41 0.87 -0.60 -10.80
N ARG A 42 0.64 0.68 -11.05
CA ARG A 42 1.63 1.58 -11.66
C ARG A 42 2.86 1.71 -10.78
N VAL A 43 2.64 1.88 -9.46
CA VAL A 43 3.72 1.94 -8.47
C VAL A 43 4.51 0.63 -8.41
N ALA A 44 3.85 -0.51 -8.46
CA ALA A 44 4.52 -1.82 -8.46
C ALA A 44 5.48 -1.97 -9.65
N ARG A 45 5.06 -1.53 -10.83
CA ARG A 45 5.93 -1.53 -12.03
C ARG A 45 7.13 -0.61 -11.89
N LEU A 46 6.93 0.62 -11.39
CA LEU A 46 8.03 1.56 -11.13
C LEU A 46 8.99 1.03 -10.06
N ALA A 47 8.46 0.47 -8.96
CA ALA A 47 9.26 -0.11 -7.91
C ALA A 47 10.09 -1.30 -8.41
N ARG A 48 9.51 -2.15 -9.26
CA ARG A 48 10.23 -3.24 -9.93
C ARG A 48 11.36 -2.72 -10.82
N GLN A 49 11.11 -1.70 -11.65
CA GLN A 49 12.13 -1.09 -12.49
C GLN A 49 13.28 -0.49 -11.65
N LEU A 50 12.94 0.19 -10.57
CA LEU A 50 13.93 0.76 -9.65
C LEU A 50 14.72 -0.34 -8.93
N ALA A 51 14.07 -1.39 -8.45
CA ALA A 51 14.73 -2.55 -7.85
C ALA A 51 15.68 -3.24 -8.82
N GLN A 52 15.27 -3.42 -10.07
CA GLN A 52 16.10 -4.00 -11.12
C GLN A 52 17.33 -3.13 -11.41
N ALA A 53 17.16 -1.81 -11.49
CA ALA A 53 18.24 -0.87 -11.77
C ALA A 53 19.22 -0.71 -10.58
N SER A 54 18.77 -0.90 -9.34
CA SER A 54 19.62 -0.81 -8.13
C SER A 54 20.33 -2.11 -7.77
N ALA A 55 20.45 -3.06 -8.70
CA ALA A 55 21.12 -4.36 -8.58
C ALA A 55 20.26 -5.51 -7.97
N GLY A 56 18.95 -5.34 -7.87
CA GLY A 56 18.03 -6.42 -7.52
C GLY A 56 17.83 -7.42 -8.65
N GLN A 57 17.80 -8.71 -8.35
CA GLN A 57 17.44 -9.78 -9.29
C GLN A 57 16.51 -10.80 -8.64
N GLY A 58 15.71 -11.49 -9.46
CA GLY A 58 14.88 -12.60 -9.00
C GLY A 58 13.86 -12.21 -7.94
N GLU A 59 13.94 -12.84 -6.79
CA GLU A 59 12.97 -12.69 -5.68
C GLU A 59 12.81 -11.23 -5.21
N HIS A 60 13.85 -10.42 -5.25
CA HIS A 60 13.77 -9.01 -4.84
C HIS A 60 12.80 -8.18 -5.70
N LEU A 61 12.64 -8.54 -6.97
CA LEU A 61 11.71 -7.84 -7.87
C LEU A 61 10.25 -8.15 -7.50
N ALA A 62 9.94 -9.40 -7.18
CA ALA A 62 8.61 -9.80 -6.72
C ALA A 62 8.27 -9.16 -5.36
N VAL A 63 9.25 -9.07 -4.44
CA VAL A 63 9.06 -8.39 -3.16
C VAL A 63 8.71 -6.92 -3.36
N ALA A 64 9.37 -6.20 -4.27
CA ALA A 64 9.05 -4.80 -4.56
C ALA A 64 7.64 -4.63 -5.13
N GLU A 65 7.20 -5.53 -6.02
CA GLU A 65 5.84 -5.55 -6.55
C GLU A 65 4.79 -5.80 -5.44
N HIS A 66 4.99 -6.83 -4.63
CA HIS A 66 4.05 -7.18 -3.57
C HIS A 66 3.92 -6.09 -2.51
N VAL A 67 5.03 -5.50 -2.09
CA VAL A 67 5.02 -4.38 -1.13
C VAL A 67 4.29 -3.18 -1.71
N ALA A 68 4.53 -2.84 -2.99
CA ALA A 68 3.85 -1.74 -3.65
C ALA A 68 2.34 -1.96 -3.76
N LEU A 69 1.91 -3.19 -4.10
CA LEU A 69 0.48 -3.55 -4.21
C LEU A 69 -0.24 -3.52 -2.87
N LEU A 70 0.43 -3.87 -1.76
CA LEU A 70 -0.18 -3.96 -0.44
C LEU A 70 0.10 -2.77 0.47
N ARG A 71 0.92 -1.80 0.07
CA ARG A 71 1.31 -0.68 0.94
C ARG A 71 0.14 0.12 1.54
N TRP A 72 -1.04 0.03 0.94
CA TRP A 72 -2.26 0.71 1.38
C TRP A 72 -3.32 -0.24 1.96
N SER A 73 -3.04 -1.53 2.08
CA SER A 73 -4.01 -2.53 2.55
C SER A 73 -4.48 -2.31 4.00
N GLY A 74 -3.68 -1.66 4.83
CA GLY A 74 -4.04 -1.30 6.21
C GLY A 74 -4.81 0.02 6.35
N CYS A 75 -5.06 0.77 5.25
CA CYS A 75 -5.71 2.07 5.31
C CYS A 75 -7.18 2.02 5.74
N THR A 76 -7.85 0.90 5.52
CA THR A 76 -9.21 0.72 5.99
C THR A 76 -9.28 0.68 7.53
N ALA A 77 -8.32 0.02 8.16
CA ALA A 77 -8.32 -0.15 9.61
C ALA A 77 -8.15 1.17 10.40
N ASN A 78 -7.48 2.17 9.84
CA ASN A 78 -7.27 3.46 10.50
C ASN A 78 -8.11 4.61 9.92
N ALA A 79 -9.15 4.29 9.12
CA ALA A 79 -10.00 5.28 8.46
C ALA A 79 -10.72 6.20 9.44
N GLU A 80 -11.29 5.65 10.53
CA GLU A 80 -11.97 6.44 11.56
C GLU A 80 -11.03 7.46 12.21
N GLY A 81 -9.80 7.04 12.53
CA GLY A 81 -8.79 7.93 13.11
C GLY A 81 -8.41 9.08 12.15
N PHE A 82 -8.28 8.80 10.87
CA PHE A 82 -8.05 9.85 9.87
C PHE A 82 -9.27 10.76 9.68
N THR A 83 -10.50 10.23 9.75
CA THR A 83 -11.72 11.05 9.72
C THR A 83 -11.76 12.02 10.91
N HIS A 84 -11.43 11.55 12.12
CA HIS A 84 -11.35 12.43 13.30
C HIS A 84 -10.25 13.50 13.16
N LEU A 85 -9.14 13.15 12.52
CA LEU A 85 -7.99 14.04 12.42
C LEU A 85 -8.17 15.10 11.32
N LEU A 86 -8.75 14.74 10.17
CA LEU A 86 -8.78 15.54 8.95
C LEU A 86 -10.21 15.86 8.45
N GLY A 87 -11.24 15.42 9.16
CA GLY A 87 -12.66 15.61 8.78
C GLY A 87 -13.15 14.59 7.74
N ASN A 88 -12.31 14.20 6.77
CA ASN A 88 -12.60 13.16 5.78
C ASN A 88 -11.33 12.33 5.56
N ASP A 89 -11.41 11.01 5.73
CA ASP A 89 -10.25 10.14 5.62
C ASP A 89 -9.69 10.08 4.19
N VAL A 90 -10.53 9.96 3.19
CA VAL A 90 -10.11 9.80 1.78
C VAL A 90 -9.55 11.10 1.22
N ASP A 91 -10.28 12.21 1.37
CA ASP A 91 -9.84 13.52 0.86
C ASP A 91 -8.61 14.03 1.60
N GLY A 92 -8.56 13.84 2.93
CA GLY A 92 -7.41 14.21 3.73
C GLY A 92 -6.14 13.43 3.35
N ARG A 93 -6.27 12.12 3.12
CA ARG A 93 -5.15 11.28 2.66
C ARG A 93 -4.71 11.64 1.24
N ARG A 94 -5.64 11.91 0.34
CA ARG A 94 -5.32 12.38 -0.99
C ARG A 94 -4.52 13.68 -0.91
N ALA A 95 -4.99 14.68 -0.16
CA ALA A 95 -4.29 15.94 0.04
C ALA A 95 -2.91 15.77 0.66
N MET A 96 -2.75 14.82 1.61
CA MET A 96 -1.45 14.45 2.19
C MET A 96 -0.49 13.91 1.13
N LEU A 97 -0.93 13.00 0.29
CA LEU A 97 -0.11 12.41 -0.78
C LEU A 97 0.20 13.40 -1.89
N ASP A 98 -0.77 14.22 -2.26
CA ASP A 98 -0.62 15.27 -3.27
C ASP A 98 0.19 16.48 -2.75
N GLN A 99 0.66 16.45 -1.50
CA GLN A 99 1.40 17.55 -0.85
C GLN A 99 0.61 18.86 -0.80
N THR A 100 -0.72 18.81 -0.74
CA THR A 100 -1.62 19.97 -0.65
C THR A 100 -2.24 20.13 0.74
N LEU A 101 -1.98 19.19 1.65
CA LEU A 101 -2.46 19.27 3.03
C LEU A 101 -1.80 20.44 3.79
N GLY A 102 -2.58 21.17 4.57
CA GLY A 102 -2.08 22.29 5.39
C GLY A 102 -1.01 21.84 6.40
N ALA A 103 -0.10 22.75 6.73
CA ALA A 103 1.04 22.44 7.61
C ALA A 103 0.60 21.99 9.01
N ASP A 104 -0.51 22.50 9.54
CA ASP A 104 -1.04 22.09 10.84
C ASP A 104 -1.58 20.68 10.81
N ASP A 105 -2.36 20.34 9.78
CA ASP A 105 -2.91 19.00 9.58
C ASP A 105 -1.79 17.99 9.32
N MET A 106 -0.77 18.37 8.55
CA MET A 106 0.40 17.51 8.32
C MET A 106 1.14 17.23 9.64
N ARG A 107 1.29 18.24 10.51
CA ARG A 107 1.86 18.04 11.86
C ARG A 107 0.99 17.13 12.73
N ALA A 108 -0.33 17.24 12.63
CA ALA A 108 -1.26 16.37 13.34
C ALA A 108 -1.12 14.91 12.87
N VAL A 109 -1.06 14.67 11.57
CA VAL A 109 -0.78 13.33 10.99
C VAL A 109 0.54 12.76 11.50
N HIS A 110 1.61 13.55 11.50
CA HIS A 110 2.91 13.10 12.02
C HIS A 110 2.90 12.74 13.50
N LYS A 111 2.02 13.35 14.31
CA LYS A 111 1.87 13.02 15.73
C LYS A 111 1.02 11.77 15.98
N ALA A 112 0.20 11.37 15.04
CA ALA A 112 -0.72 10.25 15.16
C ALA A 112 -0.04 8.89 14.89
N SER A 113 1.04 8.58 15.62
CA SER A 113 1.84 7.37 15.42
C SER A 113 1.05 6.07 15.57
N SER A 114 0.01 6.05 16.42
CA SER A 114 -0.88 4.88 16.58
C SER A 114 -1.62 4.50 15.29
N LEU A 115 -1.94 5.48 14.43
CA LEU A 115 -2.56 5.21 13.14
C LEU A 115 -1.58 4.55 12.16
N ALA A 116 -0.29 4.90 12.24
CA ALA A 116 0.75 4.24 11.46
C ALA A 116 0.98 2.80 11.94
N VAL A 117 1.03 2.57 13.25
CA VAL A 117 1.16 1.23 13.84
C VAL A 117 0.03 0.32 13.36
N MET A 118 -1.22 0.76 13.53
CA MET A 118 -2.42 0.00 13.12
C MET A 118 -2.37 -0.37 11.63
N HIS A 119 -2.01 0.59 10.78
CA HIS A 119 -1.85 0.34 9.35
C HIS A 119 -0.79 -0.73 9.07
N CYS A 120 0.40 -0.60 9.64
CA CYS A 120 1.52 -1.50 9.41
C CYS A 120 1.20 -2.94 9.87
N GLU A 121 0.59 -3.09 11.03
CA GLU A 121 0.18 -4.40 11.56
C GLU A 121 -0.85 -5.09 10.67
N VAL A 122 -1.85 -4.36 10.16
CA VAL A 122 -2.85 -4.93 9.25
C VAL A 122 -2.24 -5.28 7.90
N SER A 123 -1.38 -4.44 7.34
CA SER A 123 -0.71 -4.73 6.06
C SER A 123 0.20 -5.95 6.15
N GLU A 124 0.96 -6.08 7.25
CA GLU A 124 1.76 -7.27 7.55
C GLU A 124 0.89 -8.53 7.63
N GLN A 125 -0.23 -8.48 8.37
CA GLN A 125 -1.15 -9.61 8.51
C GLN A 125 -1.79 -10.01 7.18
N VAL A 126 -2.14 -9.07 6.33
CA VAL A 126 -2.67 -9.35 4.97
C VAL A 126 -1.61 -10.07 4.14
N ALA A 127 -0.35 -9.61 4.15
CA ALA A 127 0.74 -10.27 3.44
C ALA A 127 1.00 -11.69 3.94
N SER A 128 0.97 -11.89 5.26
CA SER A 128 1.10 -13.21 5.89
C SER A 128 -0.02 -14.16 5.47
N THR A 129 -1.27 -13.68 5.47
CA THR A 129 -2.43 -14.46 5.04
C THR A 129 -2.36 -14.85 3.56
N LEU A 130 -1.78 -13.99 2.73
CA LEU A 130 -1.53 -14.27 1.30
C LEU A 130 -0.31 -15.17 1.05
N GLY A 131 0.48 -15.48 2.08
CA GLY A 131 1.66 -16.33 1.98
C GLY A 131 2.83 -15.68 1.23
N LEU A 132 2.97 -14.34 1.28
CA LEU A 132 3.98 -13.59 0.51
C LEU A 132 5.38 -13.61 1.14
N GLY A 133 5.51 -14.12 2.36
CA GLY A 133 6.78 -14.35 3.04
C GLY A 133 7.32 -13.16 3.84
N ALA A 134 8.28 -13.48 4.73
CA ALA A 134 8.77 -12.57 5.75
C ALA A 134 9.40 -11.27 5.21
N GLN A 135 9.95 -11.28 4.00
CA GLN A 135 10.54 -10.08 3.40
C GLN A 135 9.45 -9.04 3.07
N VAL A 136 8.31 -9.48 2.51
CA VAL A 136 7.17 -8.60 2.22
C VAL A 136 6.53 -8.12 3.53
N GLU A 137 6.27 -9.02 4.46
CA GLU A 137 5.72 -8.73 5.79
C GLU A 137 6.55 -7.65 6.51
N GLY A 138 7.84 -7.90 6.64
CA GLY A 138 8.75 -6.98 7.32
C GLY A 138 8.92 -5.63 6.62
N ALA A 139 8.80 -5.57 5.29
CA ALA A 139 8.84 -4.31 4.55
C ALA A 139 7.54 -3.51 4.75
N LEU A 140 6.37 -4.16 4.73
CA LEU A 140 5.08 -3.51 4.97
C LEU A 140 4.98 -2.95 6.39
N TYR A 141 5.54 -3.64 7.38
CA TYR A 141 5.60 -3.12 8.75
C TYR A 141 6.45 -1.84 8.86
N ARG A 142 7.34 -1.58 7.90
CA ARG A 142 8.27 -0.44 7.87
C ARG A 142 7.99 0.58 6.77
N VAL A 143 6.83 0.49 6.12
CA VAL A 143 6.52 1.30 4.92
C VAL A 143 6.50 2.82 5.17
N PHE A 144 6.36 3.25 6.42
CA PHE A 144 6.39 4.67 6.81
C PHE A 144 7.69 5.09 7.50
N GLU A 145 8.68 4.21 7.59
CA GLU A 145 10.01 4.61 8.05
C GLU A 145 10.70 5.47 6.99
N THR A 146 11.59 6.36 7.45
CA THR A 146 12.33 7.29 6.60
C THR A 146 13.81 7.17 6.82
N TYR A 147 14.59 7.57 5.83
CA TYR A 147 16.05 7.42 5.85
C TYR A 147 16.72 8.16 7.02
N ASP A 148 16.19 9.31 7.42
CA ASP A 148 16.70 10.14 8.53
C ASP A 148 16.19 9.71 9.93
N GLY A 149 15.37 8.68 10.02
CA GLY A 149 14.80 8.19 11.28
C GLY A 149 13.60 9.01 11.80
N SER A 150 13.09 9.97 11.05
CA SER A 150 11.88 10.73 11.43
C SER A 150 10.58 9.97 11.14
N GLY A 151 10.69 8.77 10.53
CA GLY A 151 9.56 7.92 10.15
C GLY A 151 8.86 7.22 11.31
N ARG A 152 7.91 6.36 10.98
CA ARG A 152 7.06 5.61 11.92
C ARG A 152 6.96 4.14 11.45
N PRO A 153 6.63 3.19 12.31
CA PRO A 153 6.27 3.38 13.73
C PRO A 153 7.44 3.50 14.70
N ALA A 154 8.64 2.99 14.33
CA ALA A 154 9.75 2.81 15.27
C ALA A 154 10.82 3.92 15.19
N GLY A 155 10.79 4.77 14.16
CA GLY A 155 11.81 5.79 13.94
C GLY A 155 13.17 5.16 13.61
N LEU A 156 13.16 4.12 12.79
CA LEU A 156 14.37 3.42 12.39
C LEU A 156 15.23 4.32 11.50
N VAL A 157 16.55 4.27 11.72
CA VAL A 157 17.50 4.94 10.81
C VAL A 157 17.87 3.99 9.65
N HIS A 158 18.41 4.57 8.61
CA HIS A 158 18.91 3.88 7.44
C HIS A 158 19.62 2.57 7.75
N GLY A 159 20.01 1.69 7.37
CA GLY A 159 20.68 0.44 7.76
C GLY A 159 19.77 -0.60 8.44
N ASN A 160 18.69 -0.16 9.06
CA ASN A 160 17.68 -1.01 9.68
C ASN A 160 16.37 -1.08 8.88
N ILE A 161 16.29 -0.37 7.74
CA ILE A 161 15.14 -0.32 6.86
C ILE A 161 15.50 -1.06 5.57
N PRO A 162 14.72 -2.08 5.16
CA PRO A 162 14.94 -2.77 3.89
C PRO A 162 14.91 -1.79 2.72
N GLU A 163 15.82 -1.93 1.75
CA GLU A 163 15.89 -1.03 0.58
C GLU A 163 14.59 -0.99 -0.22
N VAL A 164 13.88 -2.10 -0.28
CA VAL A 164 12.58 -2.20 -0.95
C VAL A 164 11.54 -1.19 -0.42
N VAL A 165 11.60 -0.81 0.85
CA VAL A 165 10.74 0.23 1.42
C VAL A 165 10.98 1.55 0.69
N TYR A 166 12.24 1.94 0.51
CA TYR A 166 12.59 3.16 -0.21
C TYR A 166 12.21 3.09 -1.70
N GLN A 167 12.42 1.93 -2.34
CA GLN A 167 12.06 1.71 -3.74
C GLN A 167 10.57 1.94 -3.96
N VAL A 168 9.73 1.38 -3.09
CA VAL A 168 8.26 1.50 -3.18
C VAL A 168 7.77 2.91 -2.85
N VAL A 169 8.32 3.53 -1.80
CA VAL A 169 7.95 4.90 -1.42
C VAL A 169 8.33 5.89 -2.51
N LEU A 170 9.53 5.78 -3.07
CA LEU A 170 10.04 6.62 -4.14
C LEU A 170 9.24 6.47 -5.43
N ALA A 171 8.91 5.23 -5.82
CA ALA A 171 8.03 4.93 -6.95
C ALA A 171 6.64 5.54 -6.77
N GLY A 172 6.10 5.49 -5.55
CA GLY A 172 4.82 6.09 -5.22
C GLY A 172 4.83 7.60 -5.28
N ASP A 173 5.85 8.24 -4.73
CA ASP A 173 6.01 9.69 -4.79
C ASP A 173 6.15 10.15 -6.25
N LEU A 174 6.93 9.46 -7.09
CA LEU A 174 7.02 9.76 -8.51
C LEU A 174 5.66 9.65 -9.21
N GLU A 175 4.94 8.54 -9.02
CA GLU A 175 3.65 8.32 -9.69
C GLU A 175 2.62 9.38 -9.32
N ILE A 176 2.44 9.64 -8.03
CA ILE A 176 1.45 10.59 -7.54
C ILE A 176 1.80 12.01 -7.98
N LEU A 177 3.02 12.46 -7.71
CA LEU A 177 3.40 13.84 -7.92
C LEU A 177 3.54 14.18 -9.41
N SER A 178 4.02 13.25 -10.25
CA SER A 178 4.08 13.47 -11.70
C SER A 178 2.68 13.58 -12.30
N ARG A 179 1.73 12.78 -11.85
CA ARG A 179 0.34 12.84 -12.28
C ARG A 179 -0.38 14.10 -11.79
N THR A 180 -0.07 14.58 -10.59
CA THR A 180 -0.77 15.70 -9.96
C THR A 180 -0.16 17.05 -10.33
N HIS A 181 1.16 17.14 -10.39
CA HIS A 181 1.90 18.41 -10.54
C HIS A 181 2.83 18.46 -11.75
N GLY A 182 2.91 17.38 -12.52
CA GLY A 182 3.83 17.24 -13.63
C GLY A 182 5.21 16.73 -13.21
N LEU A 183 5.96 16.20 -14.19
CA LEU A 183 7.23 15.51 -13.95
C LEU A 183 8.28 16.41 -13.29
N ASP A 184 8.48 17.63 -13.81
CA ASP A 184 9.52 18.52 -13.30
C ASP A 184 9.31 18.85 -11.82
N SER A 185 8.05 19.17 -11.43
CA SER A 185 7.71 19.43 -10.02
C SER A 185 7.90 18.20 -9.14
N ALA A 186 7.58 17.01 -9.66
CA ALA A 186 7.81 15.75 -8.95
C ALA A 186 9.30 15.50 -8.70
N LEU A 187 10.14 15.72 -9.71
CA LEU A 187 11.59 15.54 -9.58
C LEU A 187 12.23 16.56 -8.63
N ASP A 188 11.79 17.80 -8.66
CA ASP A 188 12.24 18.84 -7.72
C ASP A 188 11.90 18.45 -6.28
N TRP A 189 10.66 18.02 -6.04
CA TRP A 189 10.22 17.59 -4.72
C TRP A 189 11.02 16.36 -4.24
N ILE A 190 11.18 15.33 -5.09
CA ILE A 190 11.96 14.12 -4.79
C ILE A 190 13.41 14.52 -4.46
N GLY A 191 14.01 15.40 -5.24
CA GLY A 191 15.38 15.89 -4.99
C GLY A 191 15.53 16.54 -3.62
N ALA A 192 14.53 17.32 -3.18
CA ALA A 192 14.51 17.95 -1.86
C ALA A 192 14.35 16.95 -0.70
N GLN A 193 13.87 15.73 -0.96
CA GLN A 193 13.72 14.67 0.05
C GLN A 193 14.95 13.73 0.16
N CYS A 194 15.98 13.92 -0.65
CA CYS A 194 17.20 13.11 -0.60
C CYS A 194 17.85 13.13 0.80
N ASN A 195 18.22 11.95 1.30
CA ASN A 195 18.77 11.72 2.64
C ASN A 195 17.84 12.11 3.81
N ARG A 196 16.59 12.43 3.52
CA ARG A 196 15.53 12.60 4.52
C ARG A 196 14.55 11.43 4.44
N ARG A 197 13.83 11.35 3.35
CA ARG A 197 12.81 10.32 3.13
C ARG A 197 13.41 9.02 2.59
N TYR A 198 14.40 9.12 1.70
CA TYR A 198 15.08 7.98 1.05
C TYR A 198 16.54 8.29 0.70
N PRO A 199 17.37 7.26 0.41
CA PRO A 199 18.78 7.45 0.04
C PRO A 199 18.93 8.31 -1.22
N ALA A 200 19.86 9.27 -1.21
CA ALA A 200 20.11 10.14 -2.36
C ALA A 200 20.55 9.37 -3.62
N ALA A 201 21.29 8.27 -3.45
CA ALA A 201 21.74 7.44 -4.58
C ALA A 201 20.55 6.79 -5.31
N LEU A 202 19.59 6.26 -4.55
CA LEU A 202 18.39 5.64 -5.10
C LEU A 202 17.48 6.68 -5.77
N ALA A 203 17.30 7.85 -5.13
CA ALA A 203 16.53 8.95 -5.70
C ALA A 203 17.12 9.43 -7.04
N LYS A 204 18.44 9.60 -7.11
CA LYS A 204 19.12 9.99 -8.36
C LYS A 204 18.93 8.96 -9.47
N LEU A 205 19.00 7.66 -9.15
CA LEU A 205 18.77 6.58 -10.09
C LEU A 205 17.35 6.64 -10.68
N LEU A 206 16.34 6.83 -9.84
CA LEU A 206 14.96 6.99 -10.29
C LEU A 206 14.80 8.25 -11.15
N MET A 207 15.32 9.41 -10.72
CA MET A 207 15.19 10.68 -11.42
C MET A 207 15.81 10.62 -12.83
N GLN A 208 16.92 9.92 -13.00
CA GLN A 208 17.58 9.72 -14.30
C GLN A 208 16.74 8.91 -15.30
N ASN A 209 15.85 8.05 -14.81
CA ASN A 209 15.05 7.13 -15.63
C ASN A 209 13.54 7.48 -15.63
N ALA A 210 13.13 8.48 -14.85
CA ALA A 210 11.72 8.75 -14.56
C ALA A 210 10.86 8.97 -15.82
N ALA A 211 11.34 9.78 -16.78
CA ALA A 211 10.60 10.06 -18.01
C ALA A 211 10.36 8.79 -18.84
N ASP A 212 11.39 7.97 -19.02
CA ASP A 212 11.29 6.73 -19.79
C ASP A 212 10.40 5.70 -19.08
N TRP A 213 10.53 5.56 -17.78
CA TRP A 213 9.72 4.62 -17.02
C TRP A 213 8.24 5.01 -16.98
N LEU A 214 7.93 6.29 -16.84
CA LEU A 214 6.56 6.79 -16.93
C LEU A 214 5.97 6.60 -18.32
N ALA A 215 6.73 6.86 -19.39
CA ALA A 215 6.29 6.61 -20.76
C ALA A 215 6.01 5.11 -21.02
N GLN A 216 6.81 4.22 -20.44
CA GLN A 216 6.57 2.78 -20.51
C GLN A 216 5.28 2.37 -19.80
N LEU A 217 4.93 3.02 -18.67
CA LEU A 217 3.65 2.76 -17.99
C LEU A 217 2.43 3.10 -18.84
N GLU A 218 2.51 4.18 -19.64
CA GLU A 218 1.42 4.60 -20.51
C GLU A 218 1.25 3.65 -21.71
N SER A 219 2.35 3.06 -22.20
CA SER A 219 2.34 2.17 -23.35
C SER A 219 2.06 0.71 -23.01
N ALA A 220 2.27 0.29 -21.74
CA ALA A 220 2.09 -1.09 -21.34
C ALA A 220 0.61 -1.40 -21.14
N ALA A 221 0.08 -2.38 -21.87
CA ALA A 221 -1.22 -2.98 -21.57
C ALA A 221 -1.25 -3.46 -20.10
N GLN A 222 -2.37 -3.23 -19.41
CA GLN A 222 -2.54 -3.50 -17.97
C GLN A 222 -2.49 -4.99 -17.56
N SER A 223 -1.99 -5.88 -18.40
CA SER A 223 -2.13 -7.34 -18.32
C SER A 223 -0.87 -8.10 -17.91
N ALA A 224 0.01 -7.54 -17.08
CA ALA A 224 1.08 -8.34 -16.50
C ALA A 224 0.57 -9.05 -15.24
N GLY A 225 0.55 -10.38 -15.24
CA GLY A 225 0.34 -11.18 -14.04
C GLY A 225 1.52 -10.99 -13.07
N TRP A 226 1.22 -11.07 -11.77
CA TRP A 226 2.22 -11.00 -10.70
C TRP A 226 2.72 -12.41 -10.40
N GLU A 227 3.98 -12.55 -10.09
CA GLU A 227 4.49 -13.77 -9.49
C GLU A 227 3.92 -13.90 -8.07
N THR A 228 2.94 -14.75 -7.89
CA THR A 228 2.34 -15.02 -6.57
C THR A 228 2.48 -16.50 -6.24
N PRO A 229 2.50 -16.85 -4.93
CA PRO A 229 2.42 -18.25 -4.53
C PRO A 229 1.23 -18.95 -5.20
N GLU A 230 1.39 -20.19 -5.60
CA GLU A 230 0.31 -21.07 -6.09
C GLU A 230 -0.62 -21.50 -4.94
N THR A 231 -1.04 -20.54 -4.14
CA THR A 231 -1.91 -20.74 -2.99
C THR A 231 -3.28 -20.13 -3.26
N SER A 232 -4.28 -20.67 -2.58
CA SER A 232 -5.63 -20.14 -2.58
C SER A 232 -5.97 -19.62 -1.20
N VAL A 233 -6.66 -18.50 -1.16
CA VAL A 233 -7.12 -17.85 0.07
C VAL A 233 -8.63 -17.66 0.03
N PRO A 234 -9.29 -17.54 1.19
CA PRO A 234 -10.71 -17.25 1.23
C PRO A 234 -11.04 -15.92 0.56
N LEU A 235 -12.03 -15.89 -0.34
CA LEU A 235 -12.53 -14.64 -0.93
C LEU A 235 -12.99 -13.64 0.15
N SER A 236 -13.47 -14.16 1.28
CA SER A 236 -13.85 -13.33 2.43
C SER A 236 -12.71 -12.44 2.96
N LEU A 237 -11.44 -12.76 2.71
CA LEU A 237 -10.31 -11.89 3.06
C LEU A 237 -10.47 -10.48 2.48
N VAL A 238 -10.94 -10.37 1.24
CA VAL A 238 -11.17 -9.06 0.60
C VAL A 238 -12.29 -8.30 1.32
N GLY A 239 -13.38 -8.98 1.64
CA GLY A 239 -14.49 -8.40 2.42
C GLY A 239 -14.05 -7.95 3.82
N ASP A 240 -13.25 -8.78 4.50
CA ASP A 240 -12.74 -8.45 5.83
C ASP A 240 -11.88 -7.20 5.84
N VAL A 241 -11.00 -7.04 4.84
CA VAL A 241 -10.18 -5.82 4.68
C VAL A 241 -11.06 -4.59 4.46
N ILE A 242 -12.14 -4.70 3.68
CA ILE A 242 -13.09 -3.61 3.45
C ILE A 242 -13.85 -3.27 4.74
N ASP A 243 -14.34 -4.29 5.45
CA ASP A 243 -15.14 -4.13 6.68
C ASP A 243 -14.37 -3.41 7.80
N LEU A 244 -13.03 -3.48 7.81
CA LEU A 244 -12.19 -2.75 8.77
C LEU A 244 -12.36 -1.23 8.70
N LYS A 245 -12.91 -0.68 7.61
CA LYS A 245 -13.12 0.77 7.46
C LYS A 245 -14.06 1.33 8.54
N LEU A 246 -15.02 0.54 8.96
CA LEU A 246 -15.99 0.91 9.99
C LEU A 246 -16.04 -0.20 11.06
N PRO A 247 -15.66 0.06 12.30
CA PRO A 247 -15.53 -0.98 13.33
C PRO A 247 -16.79 -1.82 13.55
N TRP A 248 -17.97 -1.22 13.32
CA TRP A 248 -19.27 -1.91 13.46
C TRP A 248 -19.64 -2.78 12.25
N LEU A 249 -18.86 -2.71 11.15
CA LEU A 249 -19.05 -3.57 9.97
C LEU A 249 -18.20 -4.83 10.02
N ALA A 250 -17.44 -5.08 11.08
CA ALA A 250 -16.61 -6.28 11.19
C ALA A 250 -17.44 -7.56 10.95
N GLY A 251 -17.11 -8.31 9.88
CA GLY A 251 -17.84 -9.49 9.45
C GLY A 251 -19.14 -9.22 8.66
N HIS A 252 -19.47 -7.97 8.36
CA HIS A 252 -20.66 -7.60 7.61
C HIS A 252 -20.70 -8.22 6.22
N SER A 253 -19.60 -8.16 5.48
CA SER A 253 -19.49 -8.73 4.13
C SER A 253 -19.74 -10.25 4.13
N ARG A 254 -19.25 -10.97 5.13
CA ARG A 254 -19.51 -12.42 5.30
C ARG A 254 -20.98 -12.69 5.61
N GLN A 255 -21.58 -11.87 6.46
CA GLN A 255 -22.98 -12.04 6.85
C GLN A 255 -23.93 -11.75 5.69
N VAL A 256 -23.67 -10.71 4.92
CA VAL A 256 -24.43 -10.41 3.69
C VAL A 256 -24.34 -11.54 2.68
N ALA A 257 -23.13 -12.06 2.45
CA ALA A 257 -22.94 -13.21 1.55
C ALA A 257 -23.71 -14.43 2.02
N HIS A 258 -23.69 -14.75 3.32
CA HIS A 258 -24.45 -15.86 3.90
C HIS A 258 -25.96 -15.69 3.68
N VAL A 259 -26.52 -14.53 4.02
CA VAL A 259 -27.95 -14.23 3.83
C VAL A 259 -28.36 -14.34 2.35
N ALA A 260 -27.52 -13.83 1.45
CA ALA A 260 -27.78 -13.91 0.01
C ALA A 260 -27.85 -15.36 -0.50
N VAL A 261 -26.93 -16.23 -0.03
CA VAL A 261 -26.94 -17.67 -0.36
C VAL A 261 -28.19 -18.35 0.18
N GLU A 262 -28.57 -18.10 1.43
CA GLU A 262 -29.78 -18.68 2.01
C GLU A 262 -31.06 -18.21 1.27
N ALA A 263 -31.12 -16.92 0.94
CA ALA A 263 -32.24 -16.40 0.15
C ALA A 263 -32.32 -17.07 -1.24
N ALA A 264 -31.18 -17.26 -1.92
CA ALA A 264 -31.15 -17.92 -3.23
C ALA A 264 -31.57 -19.40 -3.18
N ARG A 265 -31.41 -20.08 -2.05
CA ARG A 265 -31.86 -21.47 -1.85
C ARG A 265 -33.37 -21.59 -1.68
N LEU A 266 -34.04 -20.50 -1.35
CA LEU A 266 -35.49 -20.47 -1.14
C LEU A 266 -36.26 -20.18 -2.44
N TRP A 267 -35.56 -19.83 -3.50
CA TRP A 267 -36.09 -19.58 -4.86
C TRP A 267 -35.84 -20.81 -5.74
#